data_786471347be6fa996c3fd13682a4b80a
#
_entry.id   786471347be6fa996c3fd13682a4b80a
#
_cell.length_a   1.000
_cell.length_b   1.000
_cell.length_c   1.000
_cell.angle_alpha   90.00
_cell.angle_beta   90.00
_cell.angle_gamma   90.00
#
_symmetry.space_group_name_H-M   'P 1'
#
loop_
_entity.id
_entity.type
_entity.pdbx_description
1 polymer ?
#
loop_
_entity_poly.entity_id
_entity_poly.type
_entity_poly.pdbx_seq_one_letter_code
_entity_poly.pdbx_strand_id
1 'polypeptide(L)'
;MPRKDYQQQLEDLQDDVLYMSEVVLERYRMGLNGLDKKDEDIAWEVIEGDHEINELYLELEKDCIDLFALQQPVAGDLRFIAASFKIITDLERIADLATNLGEYTLEAKQNLYPDVDIQAIGDETLAMVEDAMVAYADQDPQACFEIAERDDTIDTRCEDASNIVVRDLIETEIEEH
;
A
#
# COMPACT_ATOMS: atom_id res chain seq x y z
N MET A 1 6.68 35.76 7.02
CA MET A 1 6.11 36.11 5.70
C MET A 1 5.16 34.99 5.28
N PRO A 2 3.88 35.28 5.04
CA PRO A 2 2.85 34.26 4.81
C PRO A 2 3.18 33.26 3.67
N ARG A 3 3.86 33.74 2.64
CA ARG A 3 4.16 32.94 1.45
C ARG A 3 5.28 31.90 1.66
N LYS A 4 6.23 32.17 2.55
CA LYS A 4 7.28 31.20 2.92
C LYS A 4 6.74 30.10 3.81
N ASP A 5 5.85 30.46 4.73
CA ASP A 5 5.21 29.49 5.61
C ASP A 5 4.31 28.55 4.82
N TYR A 6 3.60 29.05 3.83
CA TYR A 6 2.76 28.26 2.94
C TYR A 6 3.58 27.26 2.09
N GLN A 7 4.67 27.71 1.47
CA GLN A 7 5.57 26.82 0.72
C GLN A 7 6.17 25.74 1.63
N GLN A 8 6.56 26.10 2.84
CA GLN A 8 7.06 25.14 3.83
C GLN A 8 5.98 24.13 4.21
N GLN A 9 4.73 24.54 4.36
CA GLN A 9 3.62 23.62 4.64
C GLN A 9 3.38 22.64 3.50
N LEU A 10 3.52 23.05 2.24
CA LEU A 10 3.44 22.14 1.09
C LEU A 10 4.59 21.12 1.06
N GLU A 11 5.81 21.56 1.35
CA GLU A 11 6.97 20.68 1.45
C GLU A 11 6.82 19.69 2.61
N ASP A 12 6.36 20.17 3.77
CA ASP A 12 6.09 19.31 4.93
C ASP A 12 5.00 18.28 4.63
N LEU A 13 3.95 18.66 3.90
CA LEU A 13 2.92 17.72 3.47
C LEU A 13 3.52 16.61 2.60
N GLN A 14 4.36 16.96 1.63
CA GLN A 14 5.03 15.96 0.80
C GLN A 14 5.91 15.02 1.63
N ASP A 15 6.73 15.57 2.51
CA ASP A 15 7.61 14.80 3.37
C ASP A 15 6.82 13.85 4.29
N ASP A 16 5.71 14.31 4.83
CA ASP A 16 4.86 13.52 5.71
C ASP A 16 4.11 12.41 4.96
N VAL A 17 3.69 12.66 3.73
CA VAL A 17 3.11 11.62 2.84
C VAL A 17 4.15 10.56 2.51
N LEU A 18 5.39 10.96 2.20
CA LEU A 18 6.49 10.03 1.94
C LEU A 18 6.83 9.20 3.18
N TYR A 19 6.84 9.82 4.36
CA TYR A 19 7.03 9.11 5.63
C TYR A 19 5.92 8.08 5.88
N MET A 20 4.66 8.45 5.69
CA MET A 20 3.54 7.52 5.79
C MET A 20 3.72 6.33 4.84
N SER A 21 4.15 6.58 3.61
CA SER A 21 4.41 5.51 2.64
C SER A 21 5.48 4.53 3.12
N GLU A 22 6.56 5.02 3.73
CA GLU A 22 7.61 4.17 4.30
C GLU A 22 7.07 3.27 5.41
N VAL A 23 6.26 3.81 6.31
CA VAL A 23 5.63 3.04 7.40
C VAL A 23 4.69 1.97 6.84
N VAL A 24 3.85 2.34 5.88
CA VAL A 24 2.90 1.41 5.23
C VAL A 24 3.63 0.29 4.50
N LEU A 25 4.66 0.60 3.73
CA LEU A 25 5.43 -0.39 2.98
C LEU A 25 6.21 -1.34 3.90
N GLU A 26 6.71 -0.84 5.02
CA GLU A 26 7.34 -1.69 6.03
C GLU A 26 6.33 -2.68 6.63
N ARG A 27 5.12 -2.25 6.96
CA ARG A 27 4.03 -3.13 7.40
C ARG A 27 3.68 -4.18 6.36
N TYR A 28 3.63 -3.80 5.11
CA TYR A 28 3.38 -4.71 4.01
C TYR A 28 4.47 -5.77 3.87
N ARG A 29 5.75 -5.38 3.94
CA ARG A 29 6.90 -6.31 3.95
C ARG A 29 6.82 -7.28 5.10
N MET A 30 6.51 -6.78 6.30
CA MET A 30 6.33 -7.62 7.49
C MET A 30 5.20 -8.63 7.29
N GLY A 31 4.07 -8.19 6.74
CA GLY A 31 2.93 -9.07 6.43
C GLY A 31 3.31 -10.19 5.46
N LEU A 32 4.01 -9.88 4.38
CA LEU A 32 4.51 -10.87 3.41
C LEU A 32 5.52 -11.83 4.06
N ASN A 33 6.45 -11.32 4.84
CA ASN A 33 7.45 -12.14 5.53
C ASN A 33 6.83 -13.07 6.57
N GLY A 34 5.88 -12.55 7.35
CA GLY A 34 5.13 -13.36 8.31
C GLY A 34 4.36 -14.48 7.66
N LEU A 35 3.74 -14.20 6.51
CA LEU A 35 3.02 -15.21 5.72
C LEU A 35 3.96 -16.29 5.17
N ASP A 36 5.10 -15.88 4.62
CA ASP A 36 6.12 -16.79 4.08
C ASP A 36 6.68 -17.75 5.16
N LYS A 37 7.04 -17.19 6.31
CA LYS A 37 7.61 -17.93 7.44
C LYS A 37 6.58 -18.59 8.34
N LYS A 38 5.29 -18.29 8.14
CA LYS A 38 4.20 -18.69 9.05
C LYS A 38 4.48 -18.27 10.49
N ASP A 39 5.00 -17.06 10.66
CA ASP A 39 5.41 -16.48 11.93
C ASP A 39 4.26 -15.70 12.57
N GLU A 40 3.65 -16.31 13.59
CA GLU A 40 2.52 -15.71 14.30
C GLU A 40 2.90 -14.43 15.07
N ASP A 41 4.13 -14.33 15.58
CA ASP A 41 4.59 -13.16 16.30
C ASP A 41 4.67 -11.94 15.37
N ILE A 42 5.20 -12.13 14.16
CA ILE A 42 5.22 -11.09 13.12
C ILE A 42 3.79 -10.75 12.71
N ALA A 43 2.91 -11.73 12.55
CA ALA A 43 1.52 -11.51 12.19
C ALA A 43 0.79 -10.63 13.22
N TRP A 44 0.96 -10.90 14.50
CA TRP A 44 0.40 -10.08 15.56
C TRP A 44 0.97 -8.66 15.58
N GLU A 45 2.27 -8.51 15.36
CA GLU A 45 2.91 -7.20 15.30
C GLU A 45 2.34 -6.34 14.16
N VAL A 46 2.08 -6.94 12.99
CA VAL A 46 1.43 -6.26 11.86
C VAL A 46 0.01 -5.85 12.20
N ILE A 47 -0.77 -6.74 12.80
CA ILE A 47 -2.17 -6.49 13.17
C ILE A 47 -2.25 -5.36 14.22
N GLU A 48 -1.45 -5.42 15.25
CA GLU A 48 -1.46 -4.44 16.35
C GLU A 48 -0.93 -3.06 15.93
N GLY A 49 -0.09 -3.00 14.91
CA GLY A 49 0.50 -1.76 14.41
C GLY A 49 -0.41 -0.90 13.53
N ASP A 50 -1.58 -1.37 13.17
CA ASP A 50 -2.48 -0.66 12.26
C ASP A 50 -2.96 0.70 12.79
N HIS A 51 -3.13 0.83 14.09
CA HIS A 51 -3.56 2.09 14.72
C HIS A 51 -2.58 3.25 14.50
N GLU A 52 -1.27 3.00 14.41
CA GLU A 52 -0.26 4.03 14.12
C GLU A 52 -0.49 4.66 12.74
N ILE A 53 -0.83 3.83 11.76
CA ILE A 53 -1.10 4.30 10.40
C ILE A 53 -2.40 5.08 10.35
N ASN A 54 -3.42 4.67 11.08
CA ASN A 54 -4.67 5.40 11.20
C ASN A 54 -4.46 6.80 11.80
N GLU A 55 -3.61 6.93 12.81
CA GLU A 55 -3.24 8.22 13.40
C GLU A 55 -2.51 9.12 12.38
N LEU A 56 -1.53 8.57 11.65
CA LEU A 56 -0.85 9.30 10.57
C LEU A 56 -1.82 9.77 9.48
N TYR A 57 -2.73 8.90 9.08
CA TYR A 57 -3.76 9.25 8.11
C TYR A 57 -4.61 10.43 8.56
N LEU A 58 -5.11 10.40 9.80
CA LEU A 58 -5.95 11.48 10.35
C LEU A 58 -5.20 12.81 10.46
N GLU A 59 -3.92 12.79 10.84
CA GLU A 59 -3.09 13.99 10.88
C GLU A 59 -2.89 14.58 9.48
N LEU A 60 -2.56 13.75 8.49
CA LEU A 60 -2.36 14.18 7.11
C LEU A 60 -3.66 14.65 6.45
N GLU A 61 -4.77 13.99 6.71
CA GLU A 61 -6.10 14.45 6.27
C GLU A 61 -6.39 15.85 6.79
N LYS A 62 -6.14 16.08 8.07
CA LYS A 62 -6.31 17.38 8.68
C LYS A 62 -5.41 18.43 8.03
N ASP A 63 -4.14 18.12 7.79
CA ASP A 63 -3.20 19.04 7.15
C ASP A 63 -3.65 19.41 5.74
N CYS A 64 -4.16 18.47 4.95
CA CYS A 64 -4.74 18.73 3.63
C CYS A 64 -5.95 19.65 3.72
N ILE A 65 -6.86 19.41 4.65
CA ILE A 65 -8.06 20.24 4.85
C ILE A 65 -7.68 21.65 5.28
N ASP A 66 -6.74 21.78 6.19
CA ASP A 66 -6.25 23.10 6.67
C ASP A 66 -5.62 23.90 5.52
N LEU A 67 -4.84 23.27 4.65
CA LEU A 67 -4.28 23.90 3.46
C LEU A 67 -5.37 24.39 2.48
N PHE A 68 -6.42 23.59 2.27
CA PHE A 68 -7.56 24.02 1.44
C PHE A 68 -8.31 25.21 2.04
N ALA A 69 -8.57 25.16 3.33
CA ALA A 69 -9.42 26.13 4.00
C ALA A 69 -8.72 27.46 4.31
N LEU A 70 -7.45 27.42 4.69
CA LEU A 70 -6.74 28.57 5.26
C LEU A 70 -5.82 29.27 4.27
N GLN A 71 -5.33 28.59 3.24
CA GLN A 71 -4.29 29.11 2.36
C GLN A 71 -4.79 29.51 0.97
N GLN A 72 -6.02 29.23 0.61
CA GLN A 72 -6.59 29.50 -0.71
C GLN A 72 -5.62 29.11 -1.85
N PRO A 73 -5.26 27.84 -1.98
CA PRO A 73 -4.23 27.40 -2.90
C PRO A 73 -4.59 27.69 -4.36
N VAL A 74 -3.60 28.04 -5.16
CA VAL A 74 -3.76 28.20 -6.61
C VAL A 74 -3.80 26.82 -7.30
N ALA A 75 -4.22 26.82 -8.58
CA ALA A 75 -4.55 25.60 -9.32
C ALA A 75 -3.51 24.46 -9.23
N GLY A 76 -2.22 24.76 -9.36
CA GLY A 76 -1.14 23.76 -9.25
C GLY A 76 -1.01 23.18 -7.85
N ASP A 77 -1.00 24.05 -6.85
CA ASP A 77 -0.91 23.67 -5.44
C ASP A 77 -2.17 22.95 -4.99
N LEU A 78 -3.34 23.38 -5.47
CA LEU A 78 -4.61 22.72 -5.19
C LEU A 78 -4.62 21.27 -5.70
N ARG A 79 -4.11 21.05 -6.91
CA ARG A 79 -3.99 19.70 -7.48
C ARG A 79 -3.00 18.82 -6.70
N PHE A 80 -1.89 19.41 -6.26
CA PHE A 80 -0.91 18.70 -5.44
C PHE A 80 -1.52 18.27 -4.09
N ILE A 81 -2.24 19.16 -3.41
CA ILE A 81 -2.91 18.84 -2.15
C ILE A 81 -4.00 17.77 -2.37
N ALA A 82 -4.79 17.90 -3.42
CA ALA A 82 -5.82 16.91 -3.77
C ALA A 82 -5.23 15.54 -4.10
N ALA A 83 -4.13 15.49 -4.85
CA ALA A 83 -3.41 14.26 -5.15
C ALA A 83 -2.83 13.64 -3.87
N SER A 84 -2.24 14.43 -3.00
CA SER A 84 -1.72 13.99 -1.70
C SER A 84 -2.82 13.38 -0.84
N PHE A 85 -4.00 13.99 -0.79
CA PHE A 85 -5.16 13.47 -0.08
C PHE A 85 -5.60 12.09 -0.60
N LYS A 86 -5.64 11.91 -1.91
CA LYS A 86 -5.97 10.63 -2.53
C LYS A 86 -4.91 9.57 -2.23
N ILE A 87 -3.63 9.94 -2.29
CA ILE A 87 -2.51 9.03 -2.02
C ILE A 87 -2.55 8.51 -0.59
N ILE A 88 -2.78 9.37 0.41
CA ILE A 88 -2.86 8.90 1.81
C ILE A 88 -4.04 7.97 2.04
N THR A 89 -5.14 8.16 1.33
CA THR A 89 -6.29 7.26 1.38
C THR A 89 -5.95 5.88 0.82
N ASP A 90 -5.22 5.83 -0.30
CA ASP A 90 -4.76 4.58 -0.88
C ASP A 90 -3.68 3.91 -0.02
N LEU A 91 -2.78 4.67 0.59
CA LEU A 91 -1.78 4.16 1.53
C LEU A 91 -2.43 3.52 2.76
N GLU A 92 -3.45 4.15 3.32
CA GLU A 92 -4.22 3.58 4.44
C GLU A 92 -4.86 2.25 4.04
N ARG A 93 -5.43 2.18 2.85
CA ARG A 93 -5.99 0.95 2.31
C ARG A 93 -4.95 -0.15 2.11
N ILE A 94 -3.75 0.18 1.65
CA ILE A 94 -2.64 -0.78 1.56
C ILE A 94 -2.27 -1.31 2.95
N ALA A 95 -2.28 -0.45 3.97
CA ALA A 95 -2.04 -0.87 5.34
C ALA A 95 -3.11 -1.83 5.87
N ASP A 96 -4.38 -1.59 5.56
CA ASP A 96 -5.46 -2.53 5.88
C ASP A 96 -5.24 -3.89 5.23
N LEU A 97 -4.81 -3.92 3.97
CA LEU A 97 -4.47 -5.15 3.26
C LEU A 97 -3.26 -5.86 3.89
N ALA A 98 -2.28 -5.12 4.39
CA ALA A 98 -1.16 -5.68 5.13
C ALA A 98 -1.62 -6.34 6.44
N THR A 99 -2.56 -5.73 7.15
CA THR A 99 -3.20 -6.31 8.33
C THR A 99 -3.90 -7.63 7.98
N ASN A 100 -4.59 -7.69 6.85
CA ASN A 100 -5.21 -8.93 6.36
C ASN A 100 -4.18 -10.03 6.11
N LEU A 101 -2.98 -9.71 5.61
CA LEU A 101 -1.90 -10.69 5.48
C LEU A 101 -1.49 -11.29 6.83
N GLY A 102 -1.45 -10.47 7.88
CA GLY A 102 -1.24 -10.93 9.25
C GLY A 102 -2.35 -11.89 9.72
N GLU A 103 -3.60 -11.53 9.48
CA GLU A 103 -4.75 -12.39 9.81
C GLU A 103 -4.70 -13.71 9.05
N TYR A 104 -4.40 -13.70 7.75
CA TYR A 104 -4.24 -14.93 6.95
C TYR A 104 -3.11 -15.80 7.47
N THR A 105 -2.02 -15.20 7.96
CA THR A 105 -0.92 -15.96 8.59
C THR A 105 -1.39 -16.72 9.82
N LEU A 106 -2.24 -16.11 10.66
CA LEU A 106 -2.81 -16.76 11.84
C LEU A 106 -3.82 -17.85 11.48
N GLU A 107 -4.58 -17.67 10.41
CA GLU A 107 -5.57 -18.63 9.93
C GLU A 107 -4.95 -19.80 9.16
N ALA A 108 -3.78 -19.61 8.58
CA ALA A 108 -3.10 -20.60 7.74
C ALA A 108 -2.70 -21.83 8.53
N LYS A 109 -3.55 -22.84 8.51
CA LYS A 109 -3.28 -24.17 9.04
C LYS A 109 -2.49 -24.98 8.00
N GLN A 110 -1.22 -25.23 8.33
CA GLN A 110 -0.35 -26.23 7.68
C GLN A 110 -0.50 -26.44 6.14
N ASN A 111 0.46 -25.93 5.39
CA ASN A 111 1.00 -26.56 4.16
C ASN A 111 0.12 -26.68 2.91
N LEU A 112 -0.96 -25.97 2.74
CA LEU A 112 -1.80 -26.07 1.54
C LEU A 112 -1.80 -24.77 0.72
N TYR A 113 -0.60 -24.31 0.36
CA TYR A 113 -0.55 -23.33 -0.73
C TYR A 113 -0.15 -24.07 -2.01
N PRO A 114 -1.00 -23.99 -3.04
CA PRO A 114 -0.64 -24.44 -4.36
C PRO A 114 0.64 -23.73 -4.85
N ASP A 115 1.24 -24.23 -5.92
CA ASP A 115 2.44 -23.67 -6.57
C ASP A 115 2.23 -22.23 -7.08
N VAL A 116 1.80 -21.34 -6.21
CA VAL A 116 1.64 -19.90 -6.47
C VAL A 116 2.70 -19.15 -5.71
N ASP A 117 3.55 -18.43 -6.42
CA ASP A 117 4.55 -17.58 -5.82
C ASP A 117 3.95 -16.22 -5.40
N ILE A 118 3.24 -16.25 -4.25
CA ILE A 118 2.62 -15.05 -3.65
C ILE A 118 3.70 -14.04 -3.29
N GLN A 119 4.88 -14.48 -2.86
CA GLN A 119 5.98 -13.59 -2.49
C GLN A 119 6.46 -12.78 -3.71
N ALA A 120 6.61 -13.42 -4.87
CA ALA A 120 6.99 -12.70 -6.10
C ALA A 120 5.95 -11.67 -6.52
N ILE A 121 4.67 -11.98 -6.43
CA ILE A 121 3.58 -11.03 -6.72
C ILE A 121 3.62 -9.87 -5.71
N GLY A 122 3.79 -10.18 -4.44
CA GLY A 122 3.92 -9.20 -3.37
C GLY A 122 5.11 -8.26 -3.56
N ASP A 123 6.27 -8.79 -3.90
CA ASP A 123 7.48 -8.01 -4.15
C ASP A 123 7.33 -7.08 -5.36
N GLU A 124 6.69 -7.53 -6.43
CA GLU A 124 6.40 -6.67 -7.58
C GLU A 124 5.42 -5.55 -7.23
N THR A 125 4.38 -5.85 -6.48
CA THR A 125 3.42 -4.86 -6.02
C THR A 125 4.10 -3.82 -5.13
N LEU A 126 4.96 -4.27 -4.21
CA LEU A 126 5.77 -3.41 -3.36
C LEU A 126 6.64 -2.46 -4.20
N ALA A 127 7.35 -2.98 -5.19
CA ALA A 127 8.19 -2.19 -6.08
C ALA A 127 7.37 -1.13 -6.85
N MET A 128 6.16 -1.46 -7.28
CA MET A 128 5.26 -0.50 -7.93
C MET A 128 4.88 0.66 -7.00
N VAL A 129 4.57 0.38 -5.75
CA VAL A 129 4.22 1.43 -4.78
C VAL A 129 5.44 2.30 -4.48
N GLU A 130 6.63 1.71 -4.32
CA GLU A 130 7.88 2.46 -4.13
C GLU A 130 8.15 3.40 -5.31
N ASP A 131 8.04 2.90 -6.53
CA ASP A 131 8.24 3.70 -7.75
C ASP A 131 7.17 4.81 -7.89
N ALA A 132 5.93 4.51 -7.52
CA ALA A 132 4.85 5.50 -7.50
C ALA A 132 5.13 6.64 -6.52
N MET A 133 5.70 6.35 -5.35
CA MET A 133 6.07 7.36 -4.37
C MET A 133 7.26 8.21 -4.83
N VAL A 134 8.21 7.63 -5.54
CA VAL A 134 9.31 8.39 -6.21
C VAL A 134 8.72 9.33 -7.28
N ALA A 135 7.82 8.84 -8.12
CA ALA A 135 7.14 9.65 -9.14
C ALA A 135 6.34 10.81 -8.52
N TYR A 136 5.68 10.57 -7.40
CA TYR A 136 5.00 11.61 -6.62
C TYR A 136 5.98 12.67 -6.11
N ALA A 137 7.08 12.25 -5.49
CA ALA A 137 8.10 13.16 -4.96
C ALA A 137 8.74 14.01 -6.06
N ASP A 138 9.02 13.41 -7.21
CA ASP A 138 9.65 14.06 -8.37
C ASP A 138 8.62 14.80 -9.25
N GLN A 139 7.33 14.67 -8.97
CA GLN A 139 6.26 15.22 -9.80
C GLN A 139 6.41 14.84 -11.28
N ASP A 140 6.68 13.55 -11.53
CA ASP A 140 6.94 12.98 -12.85
C ASP A 140 5.71 12.23 -13.41
N PRO A 141 4.90 12.88 -14.26
CA PRO A 141 3.70 12.25 -14.84
C PRO A 141 4.04 11.07 -15.75
N GLN A 142 5.16 11.13 -16.45
CA GLN A 142 5.57 10.06 -17.36
C GLN A 142 5.85 8.77 -16.60
N ALA A 143 6.56 8.86 -15.48
CA ALA A 143 6.79 7.74 -14.59
C ALA A 143 5.47 7.15 -14.06
N CYS A 144 4.49 7.98 -13.75
CA CYS A 144 3.16 7.52 -13.32
C CYS A 144 2.47 6.67 -14.39
N PHE A 145 2.54 7.06 -15.66
CA PHE A 145 1.96 6.26 -16.76
C PHE A 145 2.69 4.94 -16.97
N GLU A 146 4.00 4.92 -16.86
CA GLU A 146 4.81 3.70 -16.97
C GLU A 146 4.50 2.70 -15.85
N ILE A 147 4.29 3.19 -14.63
CA ILE A 147 3.88 2.37 -13.50
C ILE A 147 2.47 1.81 -13.72
N ALA A 148 1.54 2.61 -14.22
CA ALA A 148 0.17 2.17 -14.53
C ALA A 148 0.14 1.04 -15.56
N GLU A 149 1.05 1.04 -16.54
CA GLU A 149 1.17 -0.06 -17.52
C GLU A 149 1.61 -1.39 -16.87
N ARG A 150 2.36 -1.33 -15.77
CA ARG A 150 2.80 -2.54 -15.02
C ARG A 150 1.65 -3.22 -14.30
N ASP A 151 0.58 -2.51 -14.01
CA ASP A 151 -0.60 -3.05 -13.33
C ASP A 151 -1.24 -4.21 -14.12
N ASP A 152 -1.32 -4.09 -15.43
CA ASP A 152 -1.83 -5.15 -16.33
C ASP A 152 -1.05 -6.47 -16.16
N THR A 153 0.26 -6.41 -15.95
CA THR A 153 1.11 -7.59 -15.72
C THR A 153 0.80 -8.23 -14.38
N ILE A 154 0.61 -7.44 -13.34
CA ILE A 154 0.26 -7.93 -12.00
C ILE A 154 -1.14 -8.54 -11.99
N ASP A 155 -2.10 -7.90 -12.63
CA ASP A 155 -3.45 -8.42 -12.79
C ASP A 155 -3.45 -9.79 -13.46
N THR A 156 -2.68 -9.96 -14.53
CA THR A 156 -2.52 -11.26 -15.23
C THR A 156 -1.94 -12.32 -14.28
N ARG A 157 -0.93 -11.98 -13.50
CA ARG A 157 -0.34 -12.90 -12.51
C ARG A 157 -1.31 -13.31 -11.41
N CYS A 158 -2.12 -12.36 -10.93
CA CYS A 158 -3.15 -12.63 -9.94
C CYS A 158 -4.25 -13.53 -10.51
N GLU A 159 -4.65 -13.33 -11.77
CA GLU A 159 -5.60 -14.18 -12.46
C GLU A 159 -5.07 -15.61 -12.63
N ASP A 160 -3.82 -15.75 -13.08
CA ASP A 160 -3.17 -17.05 -13.22
C ASP A 160 -3.06 -17.77 -11.87
N ALA A 161 -2.68 -17.05 -10.81
CA ALA A 161 -2.62 -17.57 -9.45
C ALA A 161 -3.99 -18.07 -8.97
N SER A 162 -5.04 -17.31 -9.20
CA SER A 162 -6.41 -17.68 -8.86
C SER A 162 -6.86 -18.94 -9.59
N ASN A 163 -6.51 -19.08 -10.86
CA ASN A 163 -6.82 -20.27 -11.66
C ASN A 163 -6.11 -21.52 -11.14
N ILE A 164 -4.87 -21.40 -10.68
CA ILE A 164 -4.13 -22.49 -10.06
C ILE A 164 -4.82 -22.94 -8.77
N VAL A 165 -5.17 -22.00 -7.88
CA VAL A 165 -5.86 -22.30 -6.62
C VAL A 165 -7.19 -23.01 -6.85
N VAL A 166 -8.00 -22.52 -7.79
CA VAL A 166 -9.30 -23.13 -8.13
C VAL A 166 -9.11 -24.56 -8.65
N ARG A 167 -8.12 -24.78 -9.50
CA ARG A 167 -7.82 -26.10 -10.04
C ARG A 167 -7.42 -27.09 -8.93
N ASP A 168 -6.53 -26.68 -8.04
CA ASP A 168 -6.08 -27.51 -6.92
C ASP A 168 -7.24 -27.87 -5.98
N LEU A 169 -8.13 -26.91 -5.71
CA LEU A 169 -9.32 -27.18 -4.90
C LEU A 169 -10.24 -28.22 -5.54
N ILE A 170 -10.45 -28.14 -6.85
CA ILE A 170 -11.28 -29.11 -7.60
C ILE A 170 -10.62 -30.51 -7.58
N GLU A 171 -9.32 -30.60 -7.79
CA GLU A 171 -8.58 -31.85 -7.77
C GLU A 171 -8.64 -32.51 -6.38
N THR A 172 -8.47 -31.73 -5.32
CA THR A 172 -8.56 -32.22 -3.94
C THR A 172 -9.95 -32.76 -3.60
N GLU A 173 -11.01 -32.09 -4.02
CA GLU A 173 -12.38 -32.58 -3.82
C GLU A 173 -12.67 -33.89 -4.57
N ILE A 174 -12.06 -34.08 -5.73
CA ILE A 174 -12.24 -35.32 -6.52
C ILE A 174 -11.52 -36.50 -5.87
N GLU A 175 -10.37 -36.26 -5.23
CA GLU A 175 -9.60 -37.34 -4.57
C GLU A 175 -10.23 -37.80 -3.24
N GLU A 176 -11.04 -36.98 -2.59
CA GLU A 176 -11.74 -37.28 -1.34
C GLU A 176 -13.07 -38.05 -1.54
N HIS A 177 -13.51 -38.26 -2.78
CA HIS A 177 -14.74 -38.97 -3.14
C HIS A 177 -14.44 -40.23 -3.97
#